data_ad3e1c063491c36bac82a07cac27b34d
#
_entry.id   ad3e1c063491c36bac82a07cac27b34d
#
_cell.length_a   1.000
_cell.length_b   1.000
_cell.length_c   1.000
_cell.angle_alpha   90.00
_cell.angle_beta   90.00
_cell.angle_gamma   90.00
#
_symmetry.space_group_name_H-M   'P 1'
#
loop_
_entity.id
_entity.type
_entity.pdbx_description
1 polymer ?
#
loop_
_entity_poly.entity_id
_entity_poly.type
_entity_poly.pdbx_seq_one_letter_code
_entity_poly.pdbx_strand_id
1 'polypeptide(L)'
;MKARTSHRRNAAMAAALIGIGLSLGACVHDEQVATTLPIPADYRQRHPIAIEEAKASIVVFVGQGRGGLSAEQRADVLNLAQTWSHEGTGAIDADIPVDTPNARAAADAFREVRSLLVAGGVPANGVVVRHYHPDDPRHLPPIRLSYPRMKAVAGPCGLWPDDLGPSVKNKNYYDNTDYYNFGCAYQRNMAAMVDNPSDLVQPRPETAPYTARRSEAFDKYRKGTTTATDYPESNKAKLSDTGK
;
A
#
# COMPACT_ATOMS: atom_id res chain seq x y z
N MET A 1 -33.50 73.14 -38.64
CA MET A 1 -32.20 72.44 -38.48
C MET A 1 -31.90 71.93 -37.03
N LYS A 2 -32.82 71.98 -36.04
CA LYS A 2 -32.55 71.56 -34.66
C LYS A 2 -32.85 70.07 -34.34
N ALA A 3 -33.60 69.34 -35.16
CA ALA A 3 -33.98 67.95 -34.88
C ALA A 3 -32.87 66.90 -35.16
N ARG A 4 -31.98 67.17 -36.12
CA ARG A 4 -30.91 66.25 -36.54
C ARG A 4 -29.76 66.13 -35.55
N THR A 5 -29.55 67.11 -34.68
CA THR A 5 -28.50 67.10 -33.66
C THR A 5 -28.89 66.35 -32.41
N SER A 6 -30.18 66.30 -32.08
CA SER A 6 -30.72 65.53 -30.93
C SER A 6 -30.60 64.03 -31.15
N HIS A 7 -30.95 63.50 -32.36
CA HIS A 7 -30.80 62.09 -32.65
C HIS A 7 -29.35 61.61 -32.65
N ARG A 8 -28.40 62.40 -33.08
CA ARG A 8 -26.97 62.04 -33.03
C ARG A 8 -26.41 61.97 -31.61
N ARG A 9 -26.84 62.88 -30.75
CA ARG A 9 -26.48 62.88 -29.33
C ARG A 9 -27.05 61.69 -28.60
N ASN A 10 -28.28 61.35 -28.84
CA ASN A 10 -28.93 60.18 -28.22
C ASN A 10 -28.35 58.86 -28.73
N ALA A 11 -28.00 58.77 -30.01
CA ALA A 11 -27.32 57.63 -30.58
C ALA A 11 -25.88 57.47 -30.02
N ALA A 12 -25.13 58.55 -29.82
CA ALA A 12 -23.82 58.54 -29.19
C ALA A 12 -23.88 58.13 -27.70
N MET A 13 -24.89 58.62 -26.95
CA MET A 13 -25.09 58.15 -25.56
C MET A 13 -25.49 56.68 -25.49
N ALA A 14 -26.37 56.22 -26.36
CA ALA A 14 -26.74 54.77 -26.42
C ALA A 14 -25.54 53.88 -26.74
N ALA A 15 -24.67 54.28 -27.67
CA ALA A 15 -23.47 53.57 -28.01
C ALA A 15 -22.44 53.53 -26.86
N ALA A 16 -22.29 54.65 -26.12
CA ALA A 16 -21.45 54.74 -24.93
C ALA A 16 -21.96 53.83 -23.79
N LEU A 17 -23.24 53.77 -23.55
CA LEU A 17 -23.85 52.93 -22.53
C LEU A 17 -23.70 51.44 -22.86
N ILE A 18 -23.84 51.06 -24.16
CA ILE A 18 -23.61 49.69 -24.61
C ILE A 18 -22.12 49.30 -24.49
N GLY A 19 -21.21 50.20 -24.80
CA GLY A 19 -19.79 50.00 -24.63
C GLY A 19 -19.37 49.79 -23.18
N ILE A 20 -19.94 50.54 -22.24
CA ILE A 20 -19.69 50.36 -20.79
C ILE A 20 -20.30 49.03 -20.29
N GLY A 21 -21.51 48.69 -20.77
CA GLY A 21 -22.13 47.40 -20.43
C GLY A 21 -21.32 46.17 -20.89
N LEU A 22 -20.70 46.22 -22.06
CA LEU A 22 -19.86 45.16 -22.60
C LEU A 22 -18.51 45.08 -21.83
N SER A 23 -17.97 46.16 -21.34
CA SER A 23 -16.71 46.14 -20.57
C SER A 23 -16.88 45.65 -19.13
N LEU A 24 -18.08 45.79 -18.53
CA LEU A 24 -18.40 45.21 -17.23
C LEU A 24 -18.71 43.73 -17.25
N GLY A 25 -19.11 43.17 -18.41
CA GLY A 25 -19.33 41.74 -18.60
C GLY A 25 -18.06 40.91 -18.77
N ALA A 26 -16.90 41.54 -19.01
CA ALA A 26 -15.63 40.83 -19.20
C ALA A 26 -15.02 40.27 -17.91
N CYS A 27 -15.58 40.53 -16.75
CA CYS A 27 -15.17 39.98 -15.46
C CYS A 27 -16.16 38.94 -14.94
N VAL A 28 -16.99 38.32 -15.76
CA VAL A 28 -17.61 37.05 -15.41
C VAL A 28 -16.48 36.02 -15.48
N HIS A 29 -15.77 35.86 -14.39
CA HIS A 29 -15.11 34.62 -14.09
C HIS A 29 -16.21 33.58 -14.19
N ASP A 30 -16.15 32.77 -15.22
CA ASP A 30 -16.75 31.45 -15.21
C ASP A 30 -16.06 30.72 -14.04
N GLU A 31 -16.52 30.94 -12.82
CA GLU A 31 -16.43 29.91 -11.82
C GLU A 31 -17.22 28.75 -12.39
N GLN A 32 -16.59 28.00 -13.29
CA GLN A 32 -16.84 26.60 -13.34
C GLN A 32 -16.62 26.17 -11.89
N VAL A 33 -17.72 26.09 -11.16
CA VAL A 33 -17.82 25.26 -9.98
C VAL A 33 -17.56 23.87 -10.50
N ALA A 34 -16.28 23.61 -10.84
CA ALA A 34 -15.77 22.28 -10.81
C ALA A 34 -16.10 21.83 -9.40
N THR A 35 -17.05 20.95 -9.26
CA THR A 35 -17.29 20.12 -8.08
C THR A 35 -16.09 19.19 -7.92
N THR A 36 -14.89 19.75 -8.02
CA THR A 36 -13.68 19.15 -7.50
C THR A 36 -13.78 19.37 -6.00
N LEU A 37 -14.25 18.33 -5.33
CA LEU A 37 -14.06 18.25 -3.88
C LEU A 37 -12.63 18.76 -3.61
N PRO A 38 -12.45 19.75 -2.71
CA PRO A 38 -11.14 20.29 -2.45
C PRO A 38 -10.22 19.12 -2.09
N ILE A 39 -9.07 19.05 -2.74
CA ILE A 39 -8.08 18.02 -2.43
C ILE A 39 -7.78 18.13 -0.94
N PRO A 40 -8.00 17.09 -0.14
CA PRO A 40 -7.78 17.15 1.29
C PRO A 40 -6.34 17.60 1.59
N ALA A 41 -6.16 18.50 2.55
CA ALA A 41 -4.82 18.93 2.96
C ALA A 41 -4.05 17.78 3.62
N ASP A 42 -4.74 16.89 4.34
CA ASP A 42 -4.13 15.70 4.95
C ASP A 42 -3.87 14.62 3.88
N TYR A 43 -2.60 14.25 3.71
CA TYR A 43 -2.18 13.20 2.79
C TYR A 43 -2.77 11.82 3.12
N ARG A 44 -3.18 11.56 4.36
CA ARG A 44 -3.84 10.32 4.77
C ARG A 44 -5.22 10.19 4.13
N GLN A 45 -5.90 11.30 3.94
CA GLN A 45 -7.19 11.35 3.25
C GLN A 45 -7.02 11.30 1.72
N ARG A 46 -5.90 11.85 1.21
CA ARG A 46 -5.57 11.76 -0.22
C ARG A 46 -5.16 10.36 -0.65
N HIS A 47 -4.43 9.67 0.21
CA HIS A 47 -3.89 8.33 -0.03
C HIS A 47 -4.27 7.40 1.12
N PRO A 48 -5.56 7.08 1.29
CA PRO A 48 -6.01 6.21 2.36
C PRO A 48 -5.44 4.80 2.18
N ILE A 49 -5.14 4.15 3.30
CA ILE A 49 -4.80 2.73 3.30
C ILE A 49 -6.11 1.96 3.27
N ALA A 50 -6.34 1.22 2.20
CA ALA A 50 -7.48 0.33 2.03
C ALA A 50 -7.07 -1.13 2.29
N ILE A 51 -8.05 -1.96 2.64
CA ILE A 51 -7.87 -3.41 2.74
C ILE A 51 -8.46 -4.04 1.48
N GLU A 52 -7.64 -4.79 0.77
CA GLU A 52 -8.02 -5.43 -0.48
C GLU A 52 -7.73 -6.93 -0.43
N GLU A 53 -8.53 -7.71 -1.13
CA GLU A 53 -8.20 -9.10 -1.41
C GLU A 53 -7.05 -9.18 -2.42
N ALA A 54 -6.05 -9.96 -2.10
CA ALA A 54 -4.90 -10.19 -2.95
C ALA A 54 -4.58 -11.69 -3.00
N LYS A 55 -3.75 -12.09 -3.96
CA LYS A 55 -3.20 -13.44 -3.99
C LYS A 55 -1.70 -13.41 -3.72
N ALA A 56 -1.25 -14.24 -2.81
CA ALA A 56 0.16 -14.60 -2.72
C ALA A 56 0.42 -15.79 -3.64
N SER A 57 1.51 -15.78 -4.38
CA SER A 57 1.82 -16.87 -5.31
C SER A 57 3.32 -17.08 -5.43
N ILE A 58 3.69 -18.34 -5.60
CA ILE A 58 5.03 -18.75 -6.03
C ILE A 58 4.92 -19.68 -7.25
N VAL A 59 6.00 -19.76 -8.02
CA VAL A 59 6.11 -20.65 -9.16
C VAL A 59 7.26 -21.63 -8.95
N VAL A 60 7.02 -22.91 -9.19
CA VAL A 60 8.03 -23.96 -9.09
C VAL A 60 8.32 -24.46 -10.49
N PHE A 61 9.50 -24.14 -11.00
CA PHE A 61 9.94 -24.58 -12.32
C PHE A 61 10.42 -26.02 -12.27
N VAL A 62 9.90 -26.84 -13.19
CA VAL A 62 10.25 -28.27 -13.32
C VAL A 62 10.65 -28.56 -14.75
N GLY A 63 11.83 -29.13 -14.93
CA GLY A 63 12.33 -29.55 -16.24
C GLY A 63 11.61 -30.81 -16.79
N GLN A 64 12.03 -31.28 -17.96
CA GLN A 64 11.49 -32.50 -18.58
C GLN A 64 11.98 -33.79 -17.90
N GLY A 65 13.09 -33.72 -17.20
CA GLY A 65 13.72 -34.87 -16.56
C GLY A 65 12.99 -35.32 -15.29
N ARG A 66 13.68 -36.14 -14.48
CA ARG A 66 13.16 -36.61 -13.21
C ARG A 66 12.83 -35.42 -12.32
N GLY A 67 11.56 -35.28 -11.92
CA GLY A 67 11.10 -34.24 -11.02
C GLY A 67 11.73 -34.39 -9.63
N GLY A 68 12.28 -33.32 -9.16
CA GLY A 68 12.78 -33.13 -7.79
C GLY A 68 12.97 -31.64 -7.57
N LEU A 69 12.73 -31.17 -6.35
CA LEU A 69 12.88 -29.77 -6.02
C LEU A 69 14.35 -29.45 -5.70
N SER A 70 14.82 -28.28 -6.09
CA SER A 70 16.07 -27.71 -5.58
C SER A 70 15.93 -27.36 -4.10
N ALA A 71 17.04 -27.13 -3.42
CA ALA A 71 17.03 -26.71 -2.02
C ALA A 71 16.30 -25.38 -1.85
N GLU A 72 16.48 -24.44 -2.78
CA GLU A 72 15.80 -23.14 -2.79
C GLU A 72 14.29 -23.30 -2.98
N GLN A 73 13.86 -24.11 -3.95
CA GLN A 73 12.45 -24.38 -4.16
C GLN A 73 11.76 -25.04 -2.94
N ARG A 74 12.48 -25.94 -2.24
CA ARG A 74 11.99 -26.48 -0.97
C ARG A 74 11.80 -25.42 0.09
N ALA A 75 12.77 -24.52 0.22
CA ALA A 75 12.69 -23.40 1.15
C ALA A 75 11.52 -22.47 0.79
N ASP A 76 11.32 -22.16 -0.50
CA ASP A 76 10.22 -21.33 -0.97
C ASP A 76 8.85 -21.95 -0.65
N VAL A 77 8.69 -23.26 -0.86
CA VAL A 77 7.45 -23.98 -0.55
C VAL A 77 7.18 -24.01 0.96
N LEU A 78 8.20 -24.23 1.78
CA LEU A 78 8.06 -24.19 3.23
C LEU A 78 7.73 -22.78 3.73
N ASN A 79 8.37 -21.75 3.18
CA ASN A 79 8.06 -20.36 3.48
C ASN A 79 6.62 -20.01 3.09
N LEU A 80 6.16 -20.46 1.91
CA LEU A 80 4.76 -20.28 1.50
C LEU A 80 3.80 -20.90 2.52
N ALA A 81 4.07 -22.12 3.00
CA ALA A 81 3.23 -22.78 3.98
C ALA A 81 3.17 -22.02 5.31
N GLN A 82 4.32 -21.55 5.79
CA GLN A 82 4.39 -20.76 7.00
C GLN A 82 3.64 -19.43 6.86
N THR A 83 3.87 -18.71 5.77
CA THR A 83 3.18 -17.44 5.50
C THR A 83 1.68 -17.64 5.35
N TRP A 84 1.26 -18.70 4.65
CA TRP A 84 -0.15 -19.06 4.53
C TRP A 84 -0.82 -19.29 5.90
N SER A 85 -0.13 -19.91 6.84
CA SER A 85 -0.69 -20.17 8.18
C SER A 85 -0.96 -18.87 8.97
N HIS A 86 -0.29 -17.76 8.64
CA HIS A 86 -0.43 -16.46 9.30
C HIS A 86 -1.45 -15.55 8.58
N GLU A 87 -1.46 -15.53 7.26
CA GLU A 87 -2.22 -14.54 6.49
C GLU A 87 -3.24 -15.14 5.49
N GLY A 88 -3.23 -16.45 5.30
CA GLY A 88 -4.12 -17.11 4.33
C GLY A 88 -5.58 -17.05 4.77
N THR A 89 -6.45 -16.62 3.87
CA THR A 89 -7.90 -16.55 4.09
C THR A 89 -8.67 -17.71 3.44
N GLY A 90 -7.96 -18.57 2.69
CA GLY A 90 -8.56 -19.72 2.00
C GLY A 90 -7.54 -20.82 1.71
N ALA A 91 -7.94 -21.84 0.96
CA ALA A 91 -7.08 -22.95 0.59
C ALA A 91 -5.93 -22.50 -0.35
N ILE A 92 -4.87 -23.29 -0.38
CA ILE A 92 -3.80 -23.13 -1.36
C ILE A 92 -4.25 -23.82 -2.67
N ASP A 93 -4.38 -23.02 -3.73
CA ASP A 93 -4.58 -23.50 -5.09
C ASP A 93 -3.24 -23.97 -5.67
N ALA A 94 -3.18 -25.22 -6.12
CA ALA A 94 -2.03 -25.81 -6.78
C ALA A 94 -2.37 -26.10 -8.25
N ASP A 95 -1.91 -25.26 -9.16
CA ASP A 95 -2.11 -25.42 -10.59
C ASP A 95 -0.96 -26.24 -11.19
N ILE A 96 -1.28 -27.43 -11.70
CA ILE A 96 -0.33 -28.38 -12.27
C ILE A 96 -0.50 -28.44 -13.79
N PRO A 97 0.56 -28.26 -14.57
CA PRO A 97 0.47 -28.33 -16.02
C PRO A 97 0.17 -29.74 -16.50
N VAL A 98 -0.69 -29.86 -17.53
CA VAL A 98 -1.00 -31.10 -18.23
C VAL A 98 -0.77 -30.94 -19.74
N ASP A 99 -0.62 -32.03 -20.45
CA ASP A 99 -0.40 -32.07 -21.89
C ASP A 99 0.85 -31.31 -22.36
N THR A 100 1.90 -31.34 -21.52
CA THR A 100 3.17 -30.66 -21.76
C THR A 100 4.35 -31.62 -21.64
N PRO A 101 5.52 -31.29 -22.22
CA PRO A 101 6.70 -32.16 -22.15
C PRO A 101 7.15 -32.48 -20.73
N ASN A 102 6.87 -31.60 -19.76
CA ASN A 102 7.22 -31.79 -18.35
C ASN A 102 6.04 -32.21 -17.45
N ALA A 103 4.87 -32.51 -17.99
CA ALA A 103 3.68 -32.83 -17.20
C ALA A 103 3.90 -33.94 -16.18
N ARG A 104 4.59 -35.02 -16.61
CA ARG A 104 4.91 -36.16 -15.73
C ARG A 104 5.88 -35.73 -14.61
N ALA A 105 6.94 -35.01 -14.97
CA ALA A 105 7.90 -34.47 -13.99
C ALA A 105 7.25 -33.51 -13.01
N ALA A 106 6.32 -32.66 -13.48
CA ALA A 106 5.54 -31.74 -12.63
C ALA A 106 4.64 -32.48 -11.64
N ALA A 107 3.94 -33.54 -12.10
CA ALA A 107 3.13 -34.36 -11.21
C ALA A 107 3.98 -35.09 -10.14
N ASP A 108 5.18 -35.55 -10.52
CA ASP A 108 6.13 -36.17 -9.60
C ASP A 108 6.67 -35.16 -8.58
N ALA A 109 7.08 -33.97 -9.02
CA ALA A 109 7.55 -32.90 -8.16
C ALA A 109 6.44 -32.41 -7.24
N PHE A 110 5.19 -32.38 -7.68
CA PHE A 110 4.06 -31.97 -6.85
C PHE A 110 3.84 -32.90 -5.64
N ARG A 111 4.17 -34.19 -5.73
CA ARG A 111 4.11 -35.04 -4.54
C ARG A 111 5.07 -34.61 -3.44
N GLU A 112 6.26 -34.13 -3.82
CA GLU A 112 7.23 -33.54 -2.90
C GLU A 112 6.71 -32.19 -2.35
N VAL A 113 6.20 -31.31 -3.23
CA VAL A 113 5.56 -30.05 -2.82
C VAL A 113 4.48 -30.30 -1.77
N ARG A 114 3.58 -31.24 -2.01
CA ARG A 114 2.50 -31.56 -1.09
C ARG A 114 3.02 -32.05 0.27
N SER A 115 4.07 -32.87 0.28
CA SER A 115 4.69 -33.33 1.53
C SER A 115 5.31 -32.16 2.32
N LEU A 116 5.93 -31.19 1.64
CA LEU A 116 6.51 -30.00 2.25
C LEU A 116 5.43 -29.05 2.79
N LEU A 117 4.32 -28.86 2.07
CA LEU A 117 3.19 -28.07 2.56
C LEU A 117 2.62 -28.66 3.86
N VAL A 118 2.45 -30.00 3.89
CA VAL A 118 1.98 -30.68 5.12
C VAL A 118 3.00 -30.54 6.24
N ALA A 119 4.31 -30.70 5.95
CA ALA A 119 5.38 -30.49 6.93
C ALA A 119 5.41 -29.04 7.45
N GLY A 120 5.03 -28.07 6.62
CA GLY A 120 4.88 -26.65 6.97
C GLY A 120 3.58 -26.32 7.71
N GLY A 121 2.72 -27.31 8.01
CA GLY A 121 1.50 -27.14 8.81
C GLY A 121 0.21 -26.99 7.98
N VAL A 122 0.26 -27.10 6.65
CA VAL A 122 -0.95 -27.05 5.81
C VAL A 122 -1.71 -28.37 5.94
N PRO A 123 -2.99 -28.36 6.33
CA PRO A 123 -3.78 -29.60 6.42
C PRO A 123 -4.01 -30.21 5.03
N ALA A 124 -4.21 -31.51 4.94
CA ALA A 124 -4.36 -32.22 3.67
C ALA A 124 -5.53 -31.70 2.81
N ASN A 125 -6.59 -31.18 3.43
CA ASN A 125 -7.73 -30.54 2.77
C ASN A 125 -7.52 -29.05 2.50
N GLY A 126 -6.41 -28.46 2.95
CA GLY A 126 -6.03 -27.08 2.71
C GLY A 126 -5.41 -26.82 1.33
N VAL A 127 -5.23 -27.88 0.51
CA VAL A 127 -4.66 -27.78 -0.82
C VAL A 127 -5.67 -28.25 -1.86
N VAL A 128 -6.04 -27.35 -2.77
CA VAL A 128 -6.92 -27.63 -3.92
C VAL A 128 -6.05 -27.80 -5.16
N VAL A 129 -6.09 -28.99 -5.76
CA VAL A 129 -5.32 -29.29 -6.97
C VAL A 129 -6.17 -28.97 -8.20
N ARG A 130 -5.60 -28.19 -9.12
CA ARG A 130 -6.18 -27.91 -10.44
C ARG A 130 -5.19 -28.29 -11.53
N HIS A 131 -5.72 -28.71 -12.66
CA HIS A 131 -4.93 -28.97 -13.85
C HIS A 131 -5.15 -27.85 -14.85
N TYR A 132 -4.06 -27.36 -15.46
CA TYR A 132 -4.16 -26.33 -16.46
C TYR A 132 -3.41 -26.67 -17.72
N HIS A 133 -3.95 -26.21 -18.84
CA HIS A 133 -3.33 -26.30 -20.16
C HIS A 133 -2.65 -24.95 -20.44
N PRO A 134 -1.34 -24.92 -20.69
CA PRO A 134 -0.68 -23.67 -21.07
C PRO A 134 -1.04 -23.28 -22.50
N ASP A 135 -0.96 -21.98 -22.79
CA ASP A 135 -1.23 -21.45 -24.14
C ASP A 135 -0.24 -21.97 -25.19
N ASP A 136 1.02 -22.16 -24.78
CA ASP A 136 2.04 -22.81 -25.61
C ASP A 136 2.52 -24.12 -24.96
N PRO A 137 2.10 -25.28 -25.48
CA PRO A 137 2.47 -26.58 -24.94
C PRO A 137 3.94 -26.95 -25.18
N ARG A 138 4.69 -26.16 -25.98
CA ARG A 138 6.12 -26.42 -26.24
C ARG A 138 7.02 -25.93 -25.12
N HIS A 139 6.57 -24.97 -24.34
CA HIS A 139 7.27 -24.49 -23.19
C HIS A 139 7.15 -25.44 -21.99
N LEU A 140 8.03 -25.29 -21.02
CA LEU A 140 8.00 -26.03 -19.76
C LEU A 140 7.26 -25.20 -18.70
N PRO A 141 5.94 -25.34 -18.60
CA PRO A 141 5.16 -24.53 -17.68
C PRO A 141 5.42 -24.96 -16.22
N PRO A 142 5.46 -24.00 -15.28
CA PRO A 142 5.73 -24.28 -13.89
C PRO A 142 4.48 -24.80 -13.15
N ILE A 143 4.69 -25.42 -11.99
CA ILE A 143 3.65 -25.58 -10.99
C ILE A 143 3.43 -24.19 -10.36
N ARG A 144 2.18 -23.77 -10.23
CA ARG A 144 1.81 -22.50 -9.58
C ARG A 144 1.10 -22.80 -8.27
N LEU A 145 1.61 -22.23 -7.19
CA LEU A 145 0.97 -22.29 -5.88
C LEU A 145 0.49 -20.89 -5.52
N SER A 146 -0.77 -20.76 -5.16
CA SER A 146 -1.33 -19.47 -4.77
C SER A 146 -2.40 -19.62 -3.70
N TYR A 147 -2.56 -18.60 -2.87
CA TYR A 147 -3.63 -18.53 -1.88
C TYR A 147 -4.17 -17.10 -1.77
N PRO A 148 -5.45 -16.95 -1.42
CA PRO A 148 -6.04 -15.65 -1.15
C PRO A 148 -5.59 -15.13 0.21
N ARG A 149 -5.36 -13.82 0.28
CA ARG A 149 -5.04 -13.10 1.52
C ARG A 149 -5.62 -11.70 1.52
N MET A 150 -5.74 -11.10 2.67
CA MET A 150 -6.00 -9.68 2.79
C MET A 150 -4.68 -8.92 2.76
N LYS A 151 -4.69 -7.76 2.11
CA LYS A 151 -3.52 -6.89 2.02
C LYS A 151 -3.92 -5.45 2.27
N ALA A 152 -3.12 -4.74 3.06
CA ALA A 152 -3.23 -3.29 3.16
C ALA A 152 -2.54 -2.64 1.94
N VAL A 153 -3.25 -1.75 1.26
CA VAL A 153 -2.78 -1.09 0.04
C VAL A 153 -3.09 0.39 0.14
N ALA A 154 -2.09 1.23 -0.10
CA ALA A 154 -2.32 2.63 -0.45
C ALA A 154 -2.40 2.74 -1.97
N GLY A 155 -3.19 3.66 -2.48
CA GLY A 155 -3.40 3.84 -3.91
C GLY A 155 -2.11 3.97 -4.74
N PRO A 156 -2.24 4.09 -6.06
CA PRO A 156 -1.09 4.15 -6.96
C PRO A 156 -0.23 5.38 -6.67
N CYS A 157 1.08 5.16 -6.49
CA CYS A 157 2.09 6.20 -6.32
C CYS A 157 2.91 6.38 -7.60
N GLY A 158 3.62 7.51 -7.70
CA GLY A 158 4.48 7.81 -8.84
C GLY A 158 3.84 8.76 -9.86
N LEU A 159 2.65 9.27 -9.56
CA LEU A 159 2.04 10.34 -10.34
C LEU A 159 2.72 11.67 -9.97
N TRP A 160 3.51 12.22 -10.88
CA TRP A 160 4.15 13.51 -10.70
C TRP A 160 3.29 14.62 -11.28
N PRO A 161 3.24 15.80 -10.66
CA PRO A 161 2.61 16.95 -11.28
C PRO A 161 3.34 17.34 -12.58
N ASP A 162 2.58 17.77 -13.58
CA ASP A 162 3.13 18.18 -14.88
C ASP A 162 3.96 19.48 -14.76
N ASP A 163 3.67 20.29 -13.76
CA ASP A 163 4.30 21.58 -13.54
C ASP A 163 4.65 21.74 -12.05
N LEU A 164 5.94 21.89 -11.78
CA LEU A 164 6.50 22.13 -10.45
C LEU A 164 6.99 23.58 -10.27
N GLY A 165 6.93 24.38 -11.34
CA GLY A 165 7.49 25.72 -11.36
C GLY A 165 6.49 26.84 -11.06
N PRO A 166 6.97 28.10 -11.01
CA PRO A 166 6.16 29.28 -10.80
C PRO A 166 5.38 29.69 -12.05
N SER A 167 4.51 28.84 -12.54
CA SER A 167 3.67 29.12 -13.71
C SER A 167 2.28 29.59 -13.30
N VAL A 168 1.64 30.38 -14.14
CA VAL A 168 0.27 30.91 -13.90
C VAL A 168 -0.75 29.78 -13.72
N LYS A 169 -0.45 28.58 -14.24
CA LYS A 169 -1.32 27.42 -14.16
C LYS A 169 -1.10 26.60 -12.87
N ASN A 170 0.03 26.81 -12.21
CA ASN A 170 0.41 26.05 -11.02
C ASN A 170 -0.06 26.74 -9.74
N LYS A 171 -1.32 26.56 -9.41
CA LYS A 171 -1.92 27.14 -8.21
C LYS A 171 -1.22 26.64 -6.93
N ASN A 172 -0.86 25.38 -6.87
CA ASN A 172 -0.21 24.79 -5.70
C ASN A 172 1.11 25.50 -5.33
N TYR A 173 1.87 25.93 -6.34
CA TYR A 173 3.10 26.68 -6.13
C TYR A 173 2.84 28.03 -5.42
N TYR A 174 1.87 28.80 -5.90
CA TYR A 174 1.55 30.12 -5.34
C TYR A 174 0.82 30.05 -3.99
N ASP A 175 -0.03 29.05 -3.82
CA ASP A 175 -0.76 28.83 -2.57
C ASP A 175 0.11 28.12 -1.52
N ASN A 176 1.34 27.75 -1.85
CA ASN A 176 2.25 26.97 -1.00
C ASN A 176 1.56 25.72 -0.40
N THR A 177 0.82 25.01 -1.26
CA THR A 177 0.11 23.79 -0.88
C THR A 177 0.83 22.55 -1.41
N ASP A 178 0.69 21.44 -0.71
CA ASP A 178 1.26 20.18 -1.11
C ASP A 178 0.68 19.69 -2.43
N TYR A 179 1.54 19.19 -3.31
CA TYR A 179 1.08 18.50 -4.50
C TYR A 179 0.35 17.22 -4.16
N TYR A 180 -0.51 16.75 -5.09
CA TYR A 180 -1.34 15.58 -4.87
C TYR A 180 -0.53 14.32 -4.47
N ASN A 181 0.64 14.13 -5.05
CA ASN A 181 1.50 12.98 -4.78
C ASN A 181 2.21 13.00 -3.41
N PHE A 182 2.18 14.13 -2.71
CA PHE A 182 2.80 14.22 -1.38
C PHE A 182 2.16 13.23 -0.41
N GLY A 183 3.01 12.48 0.31
CA GLY A 183 2.60 11.50 1.30
C GLY A 183 2.23 10.12 0.74
N CYS A 184 2.08 9.97 -0.58
CA CYS A 184 1.71 8.68 -1.19
C CYS A 184 2.72 7.57 -0.86
N ALA A 185 4.01 7.81 -1.06
CA ALA A 185 5.06 6.84 -0.76
C ALA A 185 5.10 6.48 0.74
N TYR A 186 4.86 7.46 1.61
CA TYR A 186 4.78 7.22 3.05
C TYR A 186 3.61 6.28 3.39
N GLN A 187 2.41 6.56 2.88
CA GLN A 187 1.24 5.70 3.10
C GLN A 187 1.44 4.29 2.52
N ARG A 188 2.09 4.19 1.36
CA ARG A 188 2.44 2.90 0.76
C ARG A 188 3.42 2.11 1.63
N ASN A 189 4.43 2.77 2.19
CA ASN A 189 5.37 2.12 3.10
C ASN A 189 4.68 1.70 4.40
N MET A 190 3.81 2.54 4.95
CA MET A 190 3.00 2.19 6.11
C MET A 190 2.11 0.98 5.82
N ALA A 191 1.42 0.95 4.68
CA ALA A 191 0.60 -0.19 4.27
C ALA A 191 1.42 -1.48 4.13
N ALA A 192 2.67 -1.38 3.61
CA ALA A 192 3.56 -2.53 3.47
C ALA A 192 4.07 -3.09 4.82
N MET A 193 4.06 -2.28 5.88
CA MET A 193 4.48 -2.70 7.22
C MET A 193 3.33 -3.27 8.07
N VAL A 194 2.10 -3.21 7.58
CA VAL A 194 0.95 -3.78 8.30
C VAL A 194 1.03 -5.31 8.24
N ASP A 195 1.23 -5.93 9.38
CA ASP A 195 1.30 -7.38 9.53
C ASP A 195 -0.07 -8.04 9.31
N ASN A 196 -1.08 -7.55 10.00
CA ASN A 196 -2.46 -8.02 9.84
C ASN A 196 -3.37 -6.85 9.43
N PRO A 197 -3.82 -6.80 8.17
CA PRO A 197 -4.69 -5.73 7.69
C PRO A 197 -6.00 -5.58 8.47
N SER A 198 -6.53 -6.65 9.07
CA SER A 198 -7.74 -6.60 9.88
C SER A 198 -7.59 -5.69 11.10
N ASP A 199 -6.37 -5.50 11.62
CA ASP A 199 -6.10 -4.62 12.76
C ASP A 199 -6.35 -3.13 12.44
N LEU A 200 -6.39 -2.77 11.16
CA LEU A 200 -6.75 -1.41 10.73
C LEU A 200 -8.23 -1.11 10.92
N VAL A 201 -9.08 -2.13 10.92
CA VAL A 201 -10.54 -2.01 11.12
C VAL A 201 -10.90 -2.31 12.56
N GLN A 202 -10.37 -3.40 13.10
CA GLN A 202 -10.61 -3.85 14.45
C GLN A 202 -9.30 -4.28 15.09
N PRO A 203 -8.66 -3.38 15.85
CA PRO A 203 -7.42 -3.71 16.54
C PRO A 203 -7.58 -4.91 17.46
N ARG A 204 -6.59 -5.77 17.47
CA ARG A 204 -6.54 -6.89 18.41
C ARG A 204 -6.45 -6.37 19.86
N PRO A 205 -7.03 -7.08 20.84
CA PRO A 205 -6.86 -6.71 22.23
C PRO A 205 -5.38 -6.70 22.61
N GLU A 206 -5.00 -5.71 23.39
CA GLU A 206 -3.62 -5.60 23.88
C GLU A 206 -3.24 -6.83 24.70
N THR A 207 -2.04 -7.33 24.47
CA THR A 207 -1.46 -8.36 25.34
C THR A 207 -1.21 -7.73 26.71
N ALA A 208 -1.65 -8.40 27.77
CA ALA A 208 -1.41 -7.90 29.12
C ALA A 208 0.08 -7.63 29.32
N PRO A 209 0.48 -6.42 29.74
CA PRO A 209 1.89 -6.09 29.92
C PRO A 209 2.51 -6.96 30.99
N TYR A 210 3.77 -7.35 30.82
CA TYR A 210 4.52 -8.03 31.85
C TYR A 210 4.67 -7.11 33.08
N THR A 211 3.97 -7.44 34.15
CA THR A 211 3.76 -6.54 35.30
C THR A 211 4.79 -6.69 36.40
N ALA A 212 5.67 -7.71 36.38
CA ALA A 212 6.61 -7.99 37.47
C ALA A 212 7.49 -6.78 37.82
N ARG A 213 8.11 -6.13 36.81
CA ARG A 213 8.91 -4.92 37.04
C ARG A 213 8.07 -3.75 37.54
N ARG A 214 6.85 -3.62 37.06
CA ARG A 214 5.91 -2.58 37.49
C ARG A 214 5.49 -2.79 38.94
N SER A 215 5.18 -4.02 39.34
CA SER A 215 4.84 -4.38 40.71
C SER A 215 5.98 -4.09 41.68
N GLU A 216 7.22 -4.43 41.29
CA GLU A 216 8.40 -4.10 42.08
C GLU A 216 8.61 -2.58 42.25
N ALA A 217 8.39 -1.80 41.19
CA ALA A 217 8.48 -0.35 41.28
C ALA A 217 7.39 0.23 42.22
N PHE A 218 6.17 -0.29 42.18
CA PHE A 218 5.11 0.12 43.09
C PHE A 218 5.38 -0.26 44.54
N ASP A 219 5.98 -1.43 44.78
CA ASP A 219 6.34 -1.86 46.14
C ASP A 219 7.44 -0.97 46.73
N LYS A 220 8.45 -0.61 45.92
CA LYS A 220 9.47 0.36 46.31
C LYS A 220 8.86 1.74 46.64
N TYR A 221 7.95 2.20 45.79
CA TYR A 221 7.24 3.46 46.01
C TYR A 221 6.45 3.47 47.32
N ARG A 222 5.66 2.40 47.61
CA ARG A 222 4.90 2.28 48.86
C ARG A 222 5.78 2.24 50.09
N LYS A 223 6.99 1.69 49.96
CA LYS A 223 7.99 1.63 51.05
C LYS A 223 8.79 2.92 51.20
N GLY A 224 8.54 3.92 50.33
CA GLY A 224 9.32 5.18 50.32
C GLY A 224 10.77 5.02 49.87
N THR A 225 11.10 3.93 49.17
CA THR A 225 12.44 3.69 48.65
C THR A 225 12.51 4.14 47.19
N THR A 226 13.75 4.45 46.72
CA THR A 226 13.92 4.84 45.31
C THR A 226 13.51 3.75 44.34
N THR A 227 12.79 4.12 43.27
CA THR A 227 12.41 3.23 42.17
C THR A 227 13.53 3.13 41.10
N ALA A 228 14.57 3.92 41.23
CA ALA A 228 15.71 3.88 40.31
C ALA A 228 16.42 2.53 40.40
N THR A 229 16.90 2.07 39.25
CA THR A 229 17.70 0.84 39.16
C THR A 229 19.16 1.23 39.32
N ASP A 230 19.84 0.60 40.30
CA ASP A 230 21.28 0.69 40.40
C ASP A 230 21.91 -0.22 39.37
N TYR A 231 22.58 0.40 38.41
CA TYR A 231 23.41 -0.33 37.46
C TYR A 231 24.78 -0.58 38.02
N PRO A 232 25.36 -1.77 37.84
CA PRO A 232 26.77 -2.01 38.19
C PRO A 232 27.65 -0.96 37.53
N GLU A 233 28.73 -0.55 38.23
CA GLU A 233 29.71 0.44 37.72
C GLU A 233 30.25 0.09 36.33
N SER A 234 30.38 -1.21 36.04
CA SER A 234 30.79 -1.71 34.71
C SER A 234 29.83 -1.32 33.57
N ASN A 235 28.57 -1.07 33.88
CA ASN A 235 27.53 -0.71 32.89
C ASN A 235 27.26 0.80 32.82
N LYS A 236 27.91 1.60 33.66
CA LYS A 236 27.86 3.05 33.55
C LYS A 236 28.77 3.48 32.41
N ALA A 237 28.22 4.07 31.37
CA ALA A 237 29.04 4.69 30.34
C ALA A 237 29.95 5.73 30.99
N LYS A 238 31.24 5.46 31.06
CA LYS A 238 32.24 6.48 31.42
C LYS A 238 32.30 7.45 30.24
N LEU A 239 31.66 8.61 30.38
CA LEU A 239 31.96 9.75 29.53
C LEU A 239 33.44 10.04 29.77
N SER A 240 34.29 9.86 28.75
CA SER A 240 35.69 10.20 28.81
C SER A 240 35.80 11.63 29.23
N ASP A 241 36.59 11.88 30.32
CA ASP A 241 37.03 13.23 30.74
C ASP A 241 37.89 13.85 29.63
N THR A 242 37.26 14.38 28.60
CA THR A 242 37.89 15.26 27.61
C THR A 242 37.67 16.69 28.06
N GLY A 243 38.38 17.06 29.13
CA GLY A 243 38.26 18.39 29.71
C GLY A 243 39.25 18.66 30.82
N LYS A 244 40.54 18.56 30.51
CA LYS A 244 41.64 19.28 31.19
C LYS A 244 42.56 19.85 30.14
#